data_4dec8afce6d7dc6fe4b0728b7c833d86
#
_entry.id   4dec8afce6d7dc6fe4b0728b7c833d86
#
_cell.length_a   1.000
_cell.length_b   1.000
_cell.length_c   1.000
_cell.angle_alpha   90.00
_cell.angle_beta   90.00
_cell.angle_gamma   90.00
#
_symmetry.space_group_name_H-M   'P 1'
#
loop_
_entity.id
_entity.type
_entity.pdbx_description
1 polymer ?
#
loop_
_entity_poly.entity_id
_entity_poly.type
_entity_poly.pdbx_seq_one_letter_code
_entity_poly.pdbx_strand_id
1 'polypeptide(L)'
;LVRQFYFGKRWVEREFPGARQRTYWNVDVPGRTLQMPQILKKCGVDHLMYSRHQLGIYDWFAPDGSSVRVYTPGHYTRAAQFLHKNINLGINKFVDFMEEFPDYRKNPAQPRVVGMLSAEDMSRARTYYDWIEGMKEEARRRGTEFPQLSHSTADRFMDSLSRVDNAYPQIRGERPDLWQYIHSATH
;
A
#
# COMPACT_ATOMS: atom_id res chain seq x y z
N LEU A 1 -16.48 -14.14 4.73
CA LEU A 1 -15.11 -13.74 4.48
C LEU A 1 -14.20 -14.95 4.19
N VAL A 2 -14.10 -15.96 5.10
CA VAL A 2 -13.26 -17.16 4.90
C VAL A 2 -13.57 -17.89 3.58
N ARG A 3 -14.84 -18.08 3.25
CA ARG A 3 -15.24 -18.69 1.98
C ARG A 3 -14.79 -17.90 0.76
N GLN A 4 -14.74 -16.57 0.82
CA GLN A 4 -14.26 -15.72 -0.28
C GLN A 4 -12.79 -16.02 -0.60
N PHE A 5 -11.95 -16.11 0.43
CA PHE A 5 -10.55 -16.49 0.25
C PHE A 5 -10.42 -17.91 -0.31
N TYR A 6 -11.18 -18.86 0.25
CA TYR A 6 -11.11 -20.25 -0.16
C TYR A 6 -11.51 -20.43 -1.64
N PHE A 7 -12.63 -19.90 -2.04
CA PHE A 7 -13.08 -19.99 -3.43
C PHE A 7 -12.21 -19.21 -4.38
N GLY A 8 -11.80 -17.99 -4.00
CA GLY A 8 -10.93 -17.15 -4.81
C GLY A 8 -9.57 -17.82 -5.08
N LYS A 9 -8.94 -18.38 -4.04
CA LYS A 9 -7.65 -19.08 -4.21
C LYS A 9 -7.77 -20.31 -5.10
N ARG A 10 -8.78 -21.13 -4.89
CA ARG A 10 -9.04 -22.30 -5.75
C ARG A 10 -9.28 -21.93 -7.21
N TRP A 11 -10.02 -20.85 -7.43
CA TRP A 11 -10.25 -20.35 -8.78
C TRP A 11 -8.94 -19.91 -9.42
N VAL A 12 -8.13 -19.13 -8.71
CA VAL A 12 -6.83 -18.67 -9.23
C VAL A 12 -5.88 -19.84 -9.49
N GLU A 13 -5.78 -20.81 -8.59
CA GLU A 13 -4.95 -22.00 -8.79
C GLU A 13 -5.35 -22.78 -10.05
N ARG A 14 -6.66 -22.85 -10.35
CA ARG A 14 -7.17 -23.53 -11.53
C ARG A 14 -6.90 -22.75 -12.81
N GLU A 15 -7.20 -21.44 -12.82
CA GLU A 15 -7.10 -20.60 -14.03
C GLU A 15 -5.67 -20.11 -14.31
N PHE A 16 -4.87 -19.96 -13.28
CA PHE A 16 -3.50 -19.47 -13.34
C PHE A 16 -2.54 -20.38 -12.56
N PRO A 17 -2.24 -21.59 -13.06
CA PRO A 17 -1.39 -22.54 -12.34
C PRO A 17 -0.03 -21.94 -11.98
N GLY A 18 0.35 -22.06 -10.71
CA GLY A 18 1.59 -21.49 -10.16
C GLY A 18 1.52 -20.05 -9.69
N ALA A 19 0.39 -19.35 -9.90
CA ALA A 19 0.19 -18.03 -9.31
C ALA A 19 0.04 -18.12 -7.79
N ARG A 20 0.81 -17.30 -7.08
CA ARG A 20 0.73 -17.18 -5.62
C ARG A 20 0.10 -15.84 -5.27
N GLN A 21 -0.90 -15.88 -4.39
CA GLN A 21 -1.56 -14.68 -3.87
C GLN A 21 -1.21 -14.57 -2.39
N ARG A 22 -0.28 -13.70 -2.07
CA ARG A 22 0.18 -13.49 -0.69
C ARG A 22 -0.26 -12.15 -0.12
N THR A 23 -0.68 -11.23 -0.99
CA THR A 23 -1.15 -9.90 -0.57
C THR A 23 -2.65 -9.76 -0.82
N TYR A 24 -3.39 -9.43 0.23
CA TYR A 24 -4.80 -9.06 0.12
C TYR A 24 -4.92 -7.57 -0.19
N TRP A 25 -5.52 -7.27 -1.33
CA TRP A 25 -5.79 -5.91 -1.77
C TRP A 25 -7.18 -5.48 -1.32
N ASN A 26 -7.27 -4.62 -0.33
CA ASN A 26 -8.53 -4.21 0.30
C ASN A 26 -8.58 -2.68 0.47
N VAL A 27 -8.41 -1.96 -0.63
CA VAL A 27 -8.06 -0.52 -0.58
C VAL A 27 -9.25 0.41 -0.36
N ASP A 28 -10.45 0.06 -0.80
CA ASP A 28 -11.64 0.93 -0.64
C ASP A 28 -12.80 0.18 0.03
N VAL A 29 -12.53 -0.43 1.16
CA VAL A 29 -13.52 -1.17 1.94
C VAL A 29 -13.53 -0.62 3.36
N PRO A 30 -14.69 -0.22 3.90
CA PRO A 30 -14.79 0.31 5.25
C PRO A 30 -14.65 -0.80 6.31
N GLY A 31 -13.89 -0.46 7.35
CA GLY A 31 -13.75 -1.26 8.56
C GLY A 31 -13.11 -2.64 8.40
N ARG A 32 -12.44 -3.08 9.46
CA ARG A 32 -11.82 -4.42 9.51
C ARG A 32 -11.84 -4.95 10.92
N THR A 33 -12.37 -6.16 11.07
CA THR A 33 -12.42 -6.85 12.36
C THR A 33 -11.02 -7.15 12.90
N LEU A 34 -10.89 -7.18 14.22
CA LEU A 34 -9.66 -7.54 14.92
C LEU A 34 -9.15 -8.96 14.56
N GLN A 35 -10.02 -9.85 14.03
CA GLN A 35 -9.65 -11.19 13.58
C GLN A 35 -9.08 -11.23 12.16
N MET A 36 -9.02 -10.12 11.45
CA MET A 36 -8.54 -10.09 10.06
C MET A 36 -7.15 -10.72 9.88
N PRO A 37 -6.14 -10.43 10.71
CA PRO A 37 -4.83 -11.06 10.56
C PRO A 37 -4.87 -12.59 10.69
N GLN A 38 -5.65 -13.12 11.63
CA GLN A 38 -5.84 -14.54 11.81
C GLN A 38 -6.47 -15.20 10.57
N ILE A 39 -7.52 -14.58 10.03
CA ILE A 39 -8.22 -15.10 8.84
C ILE A 39 -7.25 -15.10 7.65
N LEU A 40 -6.53 -14.02 7.42
CA LEU A 40 -5.57 -13.90 6.33
C LEU A 40 -4.47 -14.96 6.44
N LYS A 41 -3.85 -15.10 7.60
CA LYS A 41 -2.78 -16.09 7.82
C LYS A 41 -3.27 -17.53 7.59
N LYS A 42 -4.45 -17.88 8.10
CA LYS A 42 -5.05 -19.21 7.88
C LYS A 42 -5.42 -19.47 6.41
N CYS A 43 -5.63 -18.40 5.63
CA CYS A 43 -5.85 -18.48 4.20
C CYS A 43 -4.54 -18.41 3.38
N GLY A 44 -3.37 -18.39 4.00
CA GLY A 44 -2.07 -18.30 3.34
C GLY A 44 -1.81 -16.94 2.71
N VAL A 45 -2.32 -15.88 3.33
CA VAL A 45 -2.09 -14.49 2.97
C VAL A 45 -1.20 -13.85 4.03
N ASP A 46 -0.07 -13.30 3.64
CA ASP A 46 0.93 -12.75 4.55
C ASP A 46 0.86 -11.22 4.68
N HIS A 47 0.27 -10.58 3.68
CA HIS A 47 0.28 -9.13 3.56
C HIS A 47 -1.11 -8.57 3.32
N LEU A 48 -1.33 -7.35 3.79
CA LEU A 48 -2.56 -6.59 3.57
C LEU A 48 -2.22 -5.18 3.10
N MET A 49 -2.82 -4.76 2.00
CA MET A 49 -2.81 -3.37 1.55
C MET A 49 -4.20 -2.80 1.67
N TYR A 50 -4.33 -1.73 2.44
CA TYR A 50 -5.61 -1.03 2.58
C TYR A 50 -5.40 0.50 2.63
N SER A 51 -6.46 1.25 2.48
CA SER A 51 -6.43 2.71 2.53
C SER A 51 -7.36 3.28 3.61
N ARG A 52 -7.48 4.59 3.65
CA ARG A 52 -8.35 5.35 4.59
C ARG A 52 -7.93 5.21 6.05
N HIS A 53 -6.66 4.94 6.28
CA HIS A 53 -6.03 4.87 7.59
C HIS A 53 -4.73 5.67 7.61
N GLN A 54 -4.15 5.76 8.79
CA GLN A 54 -2.86 6.40 8.98
C GLN A 54 -1.82 5.83 8.00
N LEU A 55 -1.17 6.71 7.28
CA LEU A 55 -0.09 6.42 6.35
C LEU A 55 1.01 5.61 7.04
N GLY A 56 1.48 4.55 6.38
CA GLY A 56 2.62 3.80 6.90
C GLY A 56 2.61 2.31 6.66
N ILE A 57 3.53 1.65 7.37
CA ILE A 57 3.74 0.21 7.38
C ILE A 57 3.69 -0.27 8.82
N TYR A 58 3.01 -1.38 9.11
CA TYR A 58 2.96 -1.97 10.44
C TYR A 58 2.75 -3.48 10.41
N ASP A 59 3.06 -4.14 11.50
CA ASP A 59 2.69 -5.53 11.73
C ASP A 59 1.41 -5.56 12.59
N TRP A 60 0.32 -6.03 12.02
CA TRP A 60 -0.97 -6.11 12.69
C TRP A 60 -1.22 -7.49 13.26
N PHE A 61 -1.48 -7.55 14.57
CA PHE A 61 -1.66 -8.78 15.33
C PHE A 61 -3.14 -9.00 15.68
N ALA A 62 -3.59 -10.22 15.44
CA ALA A 62 -4.86 -10.73 15.94
C ALA A 62 -4.73 -11.22 17.40
N PRO A 63 -5.87 -11.46 18.10
CA PRO A 63 -5.85 -11.95 19.47
C PRO A 63 -5.15 -13.30 19.67
N ASP A 64 -5.12 -14.17 18.65
CA ASP A 64 -4.43 -15.47 18.70
C ASP A 64 -2.93 -15.38 18.43
N GLY A 65 -2.37 -14.18 18.29
CA GLY A 65 -0.97 -13.95 17.98
C GLY A 65 -0.61 -14.00 16.50
N SER A 66 -1.51 -14.42 15.62
CA SER A 66 -1.30 -14.34 14.17
C SER A 66 -1.07 -12.90 13.73
N SER A 67 -0.15 -12.69 12.80
CA SER A 67 0.13 -11.34 12.28
C SER A 67 0.25 -11.30 10.77
N VAL A 68 -0.05 -10.15 10.21
CA VAL A 68 0.19 -9.80 8.80
C VAL A 68 0.87 -8.46 8.71
N ARG A 69 1.76 -8.31 7.72
CA ARG A 69 2.32 -6.99 7.40
C ARG A 69 1.32 -6.18 6.63
N VAL A 70 1.16 -4.95 7.04
CA VAL A 70 0.19 -3.99 6.46
C VAL A 70 0.92 -2.84 5.83
N TYR A 71 0.44 -2.42 4.67
CA TYR A 71 0.80 -1.16 4.04
C TYR A 71 -0.44 -0.31 3.78
N THR A 72 -0.37 0.97 4.11
CA THR A 72 -1.38 1.96 3.72
C THR A 72 -0.75 3.23 3.18
N PRO A 73 -1.16 3.68 2.00
CA PRO A 73 -0.73 4.95 1.40
C PRO A 73 -1.53 6.15 1.94
N GLY A 74 -2.34 5.99 2.98
CA GLY A 74 -3.38 6.93 3.35
C GLY A 74 -4.61 6.79 2.44
N HIS A 75 -4.56 7.28 1.23
CA HIS A 75 -5.61 7.10 0.22
C HIS A 75 -5.11 6.27 -0.97
N TYR A 76 -5.95 5.40 -1.52
CA TYR A 76 -5.56 4.49 -2.62
C TYR A 76 -5.25 5.19 -3.94
N THR A 77 -5.75 6.41 -4.15
CA THR A 77 -5.43 7.24 -5.33
C THR A 77 -4.17 8.09 -5.16
N ARG A 78 -3.35 7.82 -4.14
CA ARG A 78 -2.23 8.71 -3.80
C ARG A 78 -1.27 8.94 -4.98
N ALA A 79 -0.91 7.91 -5.73
CA ALA A 79 -0.02 8.09 -6.87
C ALA A 79 -0.66 8.88 -8.02
N ALA A 80 -1.98 8.79 -8.22
CA ALA A 80 -2.67 9.57 -9.24
C ALA A 80 -2.57 11.09 -8.98
N GLN A 81 -2.41 11.49 -7.73
CA GLN A 81 -2.24 12.91 -7.36
C GLN A 81 -0.92 13.49 -7.86
N PHE A 82 0.10 12.66 -8.10
CA PHE A 82 1.39 13.09 -8.64
C PHE A 82 1.36 13.26 -10.16
N LEU A 83 0.43 12.57 -10.86
CA LEU A 83 0.25 12.62 -12.30
C LEU A 83 -0.45 13.91 -12.74
N HIS A 84 0.13 15.03 -12.38
CA HIS A 84 -0.42 16.32 -12.74
C HIS A 84 0.11 16.76 -14.10
N LYS A 85 -0.75 17.45 -14.92
CA LYS A 85 -0.33 18.02 -16.21
C LYS A 85 0.84 19.00 -16.04
N ASN A 86 0.84 19.75 -14.94
CA ASN A 86 1.97 20.56 -14.53
C ASN A 86 2.94 19.69 -13.72
N ILE A 87 4.08 19.37 -14.32
CA ILE A 87 5.08 18.49 -13.73
C ILE A 87 5.65 19.04 -12.41
N ASN A 88 5.83 20.35 -12.30
CA ASN A 88 6.33 20.97 -11.07
C ASN A 88 5.39 20.75 -9.89
N LEU A 89 4.07 20.86 -10.14
CA LEU A 89 3.07 20.56 -9.10
C LEU A 89 3.08 19.08 -8.73
N GLY A 90 3.26 18.20 -9.72
CA GLY A 90 3.41 16.76 -9.48
C GLY A 90 4.63 16.43 -8.63
N ILE A 91 5.77 17.08 -8.91
CA ILE A 91 7.01 16.95 -8.12
C ILE A 91 6.78 17.40 -6.68
N ASN A 92 6.20 18.57 -6.47
CA ASN A 92 5.96 19.07 -5.12
C ASN A 92 5.08 18.11 -4.30
N LYS A 93 3.96 17.65 -4.88
CA LYS A 93 3.11 16.65 -4.21
C LYS A 93 3.81 15.33 -3.91
N PHE A 94 4.73 14.91 -4.77
CA PHE A 94 5.55 13.73 -4.53
C PHE A 94 6.53 13.94 -3.39
N VAL A 95 7.18 15.09 -3.33
CA VAL A 95 8.09 15.47 -2.23
C VAL A 95 7.32 15.50 -0.92
N ASP A 96 6.18 16.20 -0.88
CA ASP A 96 5.30 16.26 0.30
C ASP A 96 4.94 14.85 0.79
N PHE A 97 4.56 13.95 -0.13
CA PHE A 97 4.27 12.57 0.22
C PHE A 97 5.48 11.83 0.80
N MET A 98 6.66 12.04 0.23
CA MET A 98 7.89 11.43 0.73
C MET A 98 8.25 11.92 2.13
N GLU A 99 7.95 13.17 2.46
CA GLU A 99 8.16 13.77 3.78
C GLU A 99 7.11 13.27 4.79
N GLU A 100 5.85 13.15 4.39
CA GLU A 100 4.77 12.61 5.22
C GLU A 100 4.94 11.13 5.54
N PHE A 101 5.55 10.35 4.63
CA PHE A 101 5.68 8.91 4.82
C PHE A 101 6.68 8.59 5.93
N PRO A 102 6.30 7.82 6.96
CA PRO A 102 7.16 7.53 8.10
C PRO A 102 8.49 6.91 7.68
N ASP A 103 9.57 7.34 8.30
CA ASP A 103 10.88 6.76 8.10
C ASP A 103 11.13 5.64 9.11
N TYR A 104 11.15 4.40 8.63
CA TYR A 104 11.34 3.21 9.46
C TYR A 104 12.78 2.72 9.48
N ARG A 105 13.71 3.41 8.81
CA ARG A 105 15.09 3.00 8.75
C ARG A 105 15.73 2.99 10.14
N LYS A 106 16.41 1.91 10.46
CA LYS A 106 17.24 1.83 11.68
C LYS A 106 18.53 2.62 11.53
N ASN A 107 18.99 2.77 10.30
CA ASN A 107 20.21 3.49 9.95
C ASN A 107 19.95 4.40 8.74
N PRO A 108 20.36 5.67 8.76
CA PRO A 108 20.20 6.59 7.63
C PRO A 108 20.83 6.09 6.32
N ALA A 109 21.86 5.24 6.38
CA ALA A 109 22.49 4.66 5.20
C ALA A 109 21.64 3.55 4.52
N GLN A 110 20.60 3.05 5.19
CA GLN A 110 19.70 2.08 4.59
C GLN A 110 18.81 2.73 3.53
N PRO A 111 18.44 2.02 2.45
CA PRO A 111 17.51 2.55 1.46
C PRO A 111 16.13 2.78 2.09
N ARG A 112 15.51 3.91 1.77
CA ARG A 112 14.11 4.17 2.11
C ARG A 112 13.22 3.53 1.07
N VAL A 113 12.34 2.64 1.50
CA VAL A 113 11.36 1.98 0.63
C VAL A 113 9.98 2.56 0.92
N VAL A 114 9.38 3.14 -0.09
CA VAL A 114 8.04 3.75 -0.02
C VAL A 114 7.23 3.24 -1.20
N GLY A 115 6.05 2.71 -0.92
CA GLY A 115 5.10 2.33 -1.95
C GLY A 115 4.11 3.45 -2.23
N MET A 116 3.71 3.52 -3.49
CA MET A 116 2.65 4.40 -3.95
C MET A 116 1.59 3.56 -4.63
N LEU A 117 0.36 3.64 -4.15
CA LEU A 117 -0.77 3.03 -4.82
C LEU A 117 -1.38 3.99 -5.82
N SER A 118 -1.75 3.47 -6.97
CA SER A 118 -2.56 4.18 -7.93
C SER A 118 -3.74 3.31 -8.30
N ALA A 119 -4.90 3.72 -7.83
CA ALA A 119 -6.17 3.32 -8.35
C ALA A 119 -6.99 4.61 -8.47
N GLU A 120 -7.71 4.77 -9.53
CA GLU A 120 -8.56 5.93 -9.77
C GLU A 120 -9.89 5.40 -10.30
N ASP A 121 -10.95 5.60 -9.52
CA ASP A 121 -12.26 5.12 -9.88
C ASP A 121 -12.72 5.72 -11.22
N MET A 122 -13.36 4.90 -12.05
CA MET A 122 -13.92 5.30 -13.34
C MET A 122 -12.88 5.82 -14.36
N SER A 123 -11.59 5.71 -14.05
CA SER A 123 -10.52 6.17 -14.94
C SER A 123 -9.81 5.00 -15.63
N ARG A 124 -9.28 5.26 -16.82
CA ARG A 124 -8.40 4.29 -17.50
C ARG A 124 -7.08 4.18 -16.74
N ALA A 125 -6.53 2.99 -16.69
CA ALA A 125 -5.17 2.79 -16.21
C ALA A 125 -4.21 3.70 -16.98
N ARG A 126 -3.35 4.42 -16.26
CA ARG A 126 -2.34 5.30 -16.83
C ARG A 126 -0.98 4.64 -16.76
N THR A 127 -0.12 4.92 -17.72
CA THR A 127 1.29 4.59 -17.60
C THR A 127 1.99 5.71 -16.84
N TYR A 128 2.94 5.33 -16.01
CA TYR A 128 3.75 6.27 -15.24
C TYR A 128 5.14 6.48 -15.84
N TYR A 129 5.44 5.82 -16.96
CA TYR A 129 6.77 5.89 -17.58
C TYR A 129 7.15 7.30 -18.00
N ASP A 130 6.29 7.97 -18.78
CA ASP A 130 6.55 9.33 -19.27
C ASP A 130 6.65 10.32 -18.11
N TRP A 131 5.84 10.12 -17.07
CA TRP A 131 5.90 10.94 -15.87
C TRP A 131 7.20 10.74 -15.10
N ILE A 132 7.66 9.49 -14.93
CA ILE A 132 8.92 9.18 -14.26
C ILE A 132 10.10 9.80 -15.02
N GLU A 133 10.13 9.68 -16.34
CA GLU A 133 11.19 10.28 -17.17
C GLU A 133 11.15 11.82 -17.12
N GLY A 134 9.97 12.42 -17.17
CA GLY A 134 9.80 13.85 -17.00
C GLY A 134 10.28 14.36 -15.65
N MET A 135 10.02 13.60 -14.57
CA MET A 135 10.52 13.88 -13.23
C MET A 135 12.04 13.80 -13.13
N LYS A 136 12.64 12.78 -13.74
CA LYS A 136 14.10 12.62 -13.79
C LYS A 136 14.77 13.79 -14.54
N GLU A 137 14.21 14.20 -15.66
CA GLU A 137 14.72 15.34 -16.42
C GLU A 137 14.62 16.65 -15.64
N GLU A 138 13.49 16.89 -14.97
CA GLU A 138 13.34 18.07 -14.12
C GLU A 138 14.29 18.06 -12.92
N ALA A 139 14.54 16.92 -12.32
CA ALA A 139 15.52 16.77 -11.26
C ALA A 139 16.94 17.12 -11.73
N ARG A 140 17.35 16.63 -12.92
CA ARG A 140 18.63 16.99 -13.55
C ARG A 140 18.72 18.50 -13.79
N ARG A 141 17.66 19.12 -14.32
CA ARG A 141 17.61 20.57 -14.56
C ARG A 141 17.76 21.37 -13.28
N ARG A 142 17.26 20.87 -12.16
CA ARG A 142 17.40 21.51 -10.83
C ARG A 142 18.71 21.17 -10.11
N GLY A 143 19.50 20.25 -10.63
CA GLY A 143 20.71 19.75 -9.97
C GLY A 143 20.43 18.96 -8.69
N THR A 144 19.27 18.27 -8.63
CA THR A 144 18.86 17.46 -7.48
C THR A 144 18.86 15.97 -7.82
N GLU A 145 19.10 15.13 -6.81
CA GLU A 145 18.95 13.68 -6.99
C GLU A 145 17.48 13.30 -7.16
N PHE A 146 17.22 12.34 -8.03
CA PHE A 146 15.90 11.76 -8.23
C PHE A 146 15.86 10.36 -7.60
N PRO A 147 14.86 10.06 -6.76
CA PRO A 147 14.76 8.72 -6.18
C PRO A 147 14.49 7.67 -7.26
N GLN A 148 15.03 6.48 -7.04
CA GLN A 148 14.76 5.35 -7.94
C GLN A 148 13.31 4.93 -7.82
N LEU A 149 12.52 5.14 -8.86
CA LEU A 149 11.14 4.68 -8.98
C LEU A 149 11.03 3.48 -9.91
N SER A 150 10.23 2.51 -9.52
CA SER A 150 9.97 1.33 -10.34
C SER A 150 8.52 0.88 -10.25
N HIS A 151 8.01 0.32 -11.34
CA HIS A 151 6.72 -0.38 -11.33
C HIS A 151 6.86 -1.70 -10.59
N SER A 152 5.85 -2.03 -9.79
CA SER A 152 5.84 -3.25 -9.00
C SER A 152 4.43 -3.83 -8.90
N THR A 153 4.36 -5.09 -8.51
CA THR A 153 3.11 -5.70 -8.03
C THR A 153 3.03 -5.57 -6.51
N ALA A 154 1.84 -5.74 -5.95
CA ALA A 154 1.62 -5.71 -4.51
C ALA A 154 2.53 -6.71 -3.78
N ASP A 155 2.61 -7.95 -4.24
CA ASP A 155 3.46 -8.99 -3.63
C ASP A 155 4.94 -8.62 -3.69
N ARG A 156 5.44 -8.16 -4.85
CA ARG A 156 6.86 -7.77 -4.99
C ARG A 156 7.22 -6.59 -4.09
N PHE A 157 6.32 -5.62 -3.97
CA PHE A 157 6.54 -4.49 -3.06
C PHE A 157 6.56 -4.96 -1.60
N MET A 158 5.57 -5.73 -1.16
CA MET A 158 5.49 -6.22 0.21
C MET A 158 6.66 -7.15 0.56
N ASP A 159 7.12 -7.98 -0.36
CA ASP A 159 8.32 -8.80 -0.20
C ASP A 159 9.59 -7.95 -0.08
N SER A 160 9.67 -6.82 -0.76
CA SER A 160 10.82 -5.92 -0.63
C SER A 160 10.96 -5.35 0.78
N LEU A 161 9.86 -5.11 1.48
CA LEU A 161 9.86 -4.63 2.85
C LEU A 161 10.49 -5.62 3.84
N SER A 162 10.40 -6.92 3.54
CA SER A 162 11.01 -7.97 4.36
C SER A 162 12.52 -8.10 4.18
N ARG A 163 13.07 -7.53 3.10
CA ARG A 163 14.50 -7.56 2.80
C ARG A 163 15.27 -6.41 3.43
N VAL A 164 14.56 -5.43 3.95
CA VAL A 164 15.14 -4.26 4.59
C VAL A 164 15.02 -4.42 6.11
N ASP A 165 16.13 -4.26 6.82
CA ASP A 165 16.14 -4.35 8.29
C ASP A 165 15.55 -3.09 8.94
N ASN A 166 14.27 -2.90 8.74
CA ASN A 166 13.48 -1.80 9.30
C ASN A 166 12.68 -2.27 10.52
N ALA A 167 12.43 -1.33 11.44
CA ALA A 167 11.55 -1.55 12.58
C ALA A 167 10.16 -0.99 12.28
N TYR A 168 9.19 -1.86 12.04
CA TYR A 168 7.80 -1.47 11.84
C TYR A 168 7.02 -1.49 13.15
N PRO A 169 6.11 -0.53 13.39
CA PRO A 169 5.23 -0.53 14.55
C PRO A 169 4.33 -1.77 14.59
N GLN A 170 4.07 -2.25 15.79
CA GLN A 170 3.08 -3.31 16.01
C GLN A 170 1.75 -2.69 16.40
N ILE A 171 0.68 -3.16 15.81
CA ILE A 171 -0.68 -2.72 16.10
C ILE A 171 -1.58 -3.89 16.46
N ARG A 172 -2.60 -3.62 17.29
CA ARG A 172 -3.62 -4.58 17.73
C ARG A 172 -5.00 -3.92 17.69
N GLY A 173 -6.03 -4.73 17.78
CA GLY A 173 -7.41 -4.26 17.81
C GLY A 173 -8.04 -4.09 16.43
N GLU A 174 -9.25 -3.60 16.40
CA GLU A 174 -10.00 -3.33 15.18
C GLU A 174 -9.41 -2.19 14.37
N ARG A 175 -9.73 -2.17 13.09
CA ARG A 175 -9.46 -1.05 12.18
C ARG A 175 -10.80 -0.49 11.69
N PRO A 176 -11.52 0.26 12.54
CA PRO A 176 -12.75 0.91 12.12
C PRO A 176 -12.46 1.92 11.02
N ASP A 177 -13.40 2.13 10.15
CA ASP A 177 -13.36 3.18 9.15
C ASP A 177 -14.34 4.29 9.51
N LEU A 178 -14.01 5.52 9.17
CA LEU A 178 -14.83 6.71 9.41
C LEU A 178 -16.18 6.67 8.68
N TRP A 179 -16.35 5.82 7.68
CA TRP A 179 -17.61 5.67 6.97
C TRP A 179 -18.77 5.30 7.88
N GLN A 180 -18.54 4.57 8.94
CA GLN A 180 -19.57 4.24 9.91
C GLN A 180 -20.14 5.49 10.58
N TYR A 181 -19.30 6.49 10.84
CA TYR A 181 -19.73 7.76 11.45
C TYR A 181 -20.50 8.64 10.47
N ILE A 182 -20.13 8.60 9.18
CA ILE A 182 -20.80 9.38 8.15
C ILE A 182 -22.22 8.83 7.87
N HIS A 183 -22.37 7.51 7.84
CA HIS A 183 -23.64 6.86 7.52
C HIS A 183 -24.55 6.64 8.72
N SER A 184 -24.03 6.64 9.95
CA SER A 184 -24.81 6.51 11.18
C SER A 184 -25.29 7.84 11.75
N ALA A 185 -24.78 8.97 11.27
CA ALA A 185 -25.18 10.30 11.71
C ALA A 185 -26.53 10.79 11.14
N THR A 186 -27.28 9.93 10.49
CA THR A 186 -28.58 10.24 9.89
C THR A 186 -29.79 9.82 10.76
N HIS A 187 -29.58 9.68 12.07
CA HIS A 187 -30.67 9.43 13.03
C HIS A 187 -30.76 10.53 14.07
#